data_edc709c32e9f702f2ce4f5ee37fa12a7
#
_entry.id   edc709c32e9f702f2ce4f5ee37fa12a7
#
_cell.length_a   1.000
_cell.length_b   1.000
_cell.length_c   1.000
_cell.angle_alpha   90.00
_cell.angle_beta   90.00
_cell.angle_gamma   90.00
#
_symmetry.space_group_name_H-M   'P 1'
#
loop_
_entity.id
_entity.type
_entity.pdbx_description
1 polymer ?
#
loop_
_entity_poly.entity_id
_entity_poly.type
_entity_poly.pdbx_seq_one_letter_code
_entity_poly.pdbx_strand_id
1 'polypeptide(L)'
;MNKVILRDIKSGDLPIFFEYQKDDIANQMAAFTSKDPTNWNQFCQHWNRILTDATIIKQAITLENKVVGHISSFEMFEELEVSYWIGREHWGKGFATDALKQFLSLVTIRPLYARAAKDNIGSRLVLEKCGFLITGEGKGFANARNEEIEEFIFTLRY
;
A
#
# COMPACT_ATOMS: atom_id res chain seq x y z
N MET A 1 3.65 -19.02 14.44
CA MET A 1 3.14 -17.76 13.90
C MET A 1 3.36 -17.71 12.40
N ASN A 2 2.30 -17.53 11.63
CA ASN A 2 2.40 -17.53 10.18
C ASN A 2 3.00 -16.21 9.70
N LYS A 3 4.10 -16.30 8.97
CA LYS A 3 4.74 -15.14 8.35
C LYS A 3 4.35 -15.04 6.89
N VAL A 4 4.21 -13.81 6.41
CA VAL A 4 4.00 -13.59 4.98
C VAL A 4 5.29 -13.82 4.20
N ILE A 5 5.14 -14.13 2.92
CA ILE A 5 6.27 -14.25 1.98
C ILE A 5 6.02 -13.26 0.86
N LEU A 6 7.04 -12.47 0.53
CA LEU A 6 7.01 -11.56 -0.62
C LEU A 6 7.54 -12.30 -1.84
N ARG A 7 6.88 -12.12 -2.97
CA ARG A 7 7.35 -12.64 -4.25
C ARG A 7 6.99 -11.70 -5.39
N ASP A 8 7.58 -11.91 -6.55
CA ASP A 8 7.25 -11.12 -7.73
C ASP A 8 5.77 -11.27 -8.07
N ILE A 9 5.16 -10.17 -8.53
CA ILE A 9 3.77 -10.15 -8.94
C ILE A 9 3.63 -10.85 -10.29
N LYS A 10 2.63 -11.71 -10.40
CA LYS A 10 2.27 -12.42 -11.63
C LYS A 10 0.96 -11.87 -12.18
N SER A 11 0.74 -12.02 -13.48
CA SER A 11 -0.50 -11.56 -14.09
C SER A 11 -1.76 -12.18 -13.46
N GLY A 12 -1.65 -13.43 -13.00
CA GLY A 12 -2.76 -14.11 -12.30
C GLY A 12 -3.11 -13.53 -10.93
N ASP A 13 -2.25 -12.66 -10.37
CA ASP A 13 -2.52 -12.00 -9.09
C ASP A 13 -3.46 -10.80 -9.28
N LEU A 14 -3.51 -10.21 -10.46
CA LEU A 14 -4.26 -8.99 -10.72
C LEU A 14 -5.76 -9.11 -10.44
N PRO A 15 -6.45 -10.19 -10.85
CA PRO A 15 -7.86 -10.37 -10.47
C PRO A 15 -8.09 -10.38 -8.97
N ILE A 16 -7.14 -10.93 -8.19
CA ILE A 16 -7.23 -10.96 -6.72
C ILE A 16 -7.06 -9.56 -6.16
N PHE A 17 -6.09 -8.80 -6.63
CA PHE A 17 -5.90 -7.40 -6.24
C PHE A 17 -7.13 -6.56 -6.57
N PHE A 18 -7.73 -6.82 -7.72
CA PHE A 18 -8.95 -6.11 -8.13
C PHE A 18 -10.12 -6.37 -7.19
N GLU A 19 -10.31 -7.62 -6.77
CA GLU A 19 -11.35 -7.95 -5.78
C GLU A 19 -11.12 -7.21 -4.46
N TYR A 20 -9.88 -7.15 -3.99
CA TYR A 20 -9.56 -6.40 -2.78
C TYR A 20 -9.85 -4.90 -2.95
N GLN A 21 -9.54 -4.33 -4.10
CA GLN A 21 -9.77 -2.91 -4.38
C GLN A 21 -11.25 -2.53 -4.42
N LYS A 22 -12.15 -3.47 -4.70
CA LYS A 22 -13.59 -3.21 -4.74
C LYS A 22 -14.25 -3.12 -3.37
N ASP A 23 -13.56 -3.51 -2.30
CA ASP A 23 -14.11 -3.49 -0.95
C ASP A 23 -14.34 -2.05 -0.47
N ASP A 24 -15.60 -1.69 -0.22
CA ASP A 24 -15.98 -0.33 0.18
C ASP A 24 -15.35 0.10 1.50
N ILE A 25 -15.27 -0.81 2.47
CA ILE A 25 -14.69 -0.51 3.79
C ILE A 25 -13.20 -0.24 3.65
N ALA A 26 -12.50 -1.05 2.85
CA ALA A 26 -11.07 -0.86 2.59
C ALA A 26 -10.83 0.47 1.87
N ASN A 27 -11.65 0.81 0.87
CA ASN A 27 -11.55 2.09 0.17
C ASN A 27 -11.80 3.28 1.10
N GLN A 28 -12.81 3.21 1.96
CA GLN A 28 -13.08 4.24 2.95
C GLN A 28 -11.86 4.47 3.86
N MET A 29 -11.26 3.41 4.33
CA MET A 29 -10.11 3.49 5.24
C MET A 29 -8.88 4.04 4.51
N ALA A 30 -8.59 3.58 3.30
CA ALA A 30 -7.48 4.07 2.49
C ALA A 30 -7.70 5.51 2.03
N ALA A 31 -8.96 5.90 1.78
CA ALA A 31 -9.42 7.24 1.43
C ALA A 31 -8.97 7.72 0.05
N PHE A 32 -7.66 7.77 -0.19
CA PHE A 32 -7.05 8.29 -1.44
C PHE A 32 -6.94 7.16 -2.48
N THR A 33 -8.08 6.71 -2.99
CA THR A 33 -8.18 5.59 -3.91
C THR A 33 -8.65 6.04 -5.29
N SER A 34 -8.71 5.13 -6.25
CA SER A 34 -9.19 5.46 -7.58
C SER A 34 -10.66 5.92 -7.52
N LYS A 35 -11.06 6.76 -8.47
CA LYS A 35 -12.41 7.33 -8.51
C LYS A 35 -13.47 6.23 -8.72
N ASP A 36 -13.16 5.23 -9.55
CA ASP A 36 -14.02 4.09 -9.76
C ASP A 36 -13.23 2.79 -9.55
N PRO A 37 -13.23 2.23 -8.33
CA PRO A 37 -12.48 1.01 -8.05
C PRO A 37 -13.06 -0.25 -8.70
N THR A 38 -14.22 -0.15 -9.35
CA THR A 38 -14.84 -1.27 -10.06
C THR A 38 -14.51 -1.29 -11.55
N ASN A 39 -13.74 -0.33 -12.06
CA ASN A 39 -13.38 -0.24 -13.47
C ASN A 39 -12.17 -1.14 -13.75
N TRP A 40 -12.42 -2.33 -14.27
CA TRP A 40 -11.40 -3.30 -14.61
C TRP A 40 -10.39 -2.78 -15.63
N ASN A 41 -10.86 -2.07 -16.67
CA ASN A 41 -9.96 -1.56 -17.71
C ASN A 41 -8.97 -0.53 -17.15
N GLN A 42 -9.43 0.40 -16.31
CA GLN A 42 -8.54 1.36 -15.65
C GLN A 42 -7.57 0.66 -14.71
N PHE A 43 -8.04 -0.33 -13.97
CA PHE A 43 -7.20 -1.15 -13.09
C PHE A 43 -6.09 -1.84 -13.88
N CYS A 44 -6.43 -2.48 -15.00
CA CYS A 44 -5.44 -3.16 -15.83
C CYS A 44 -4.42 -2.19 -16.42
N GLN A 45 -4.85 -1.02 -16.88
CA GLN A 45 -3.95 0.01 -17.41
C GLN A 45 -2.98 0.49 -16.32
N HIS A 46 -3.49 0.74 -15.13
CA HIS A 46 -2.68 1.18 -13.99
C HIS A 46 -1.63 0.13 -13.61
N TRP A 47 -2.05 -1.13 -13.47
CA TRP A 47 -1.14 -2.20 -13.11
C TRP A 47 -0.14 -2.53 -14.22
N ASN A 48 -0.55 -2.40 -15.50
CA ASN A 48 0.40 -2.57 -16.59
C ASN A 48 1.53 -1.57 -16.54
N ARG A 49 1.24 -0.31 -16.19
CA ARG A 49 2.27 0.70 -15.96
C ARG A 49 3.19 0.32 -14.81
N ILE A 50 2.64 -0.14 -13.70
CA ILE A 50 3.43 -0.59 -12.55
C ILE A 50 4.34 -1.76 -12.93
N LEU A 51 3.79 -2.76 -13.59
CA LEU A 51 4.54 -3.99 -13.93
C LEU A 51 5.65 -3.73 -14.94
N THR A 52 5.48 -2.76 -15.83
CA THR A 52 6.47 -2.45 -16.88
C THR A 52 7.47 -1.35 -16.48
N ASP A 53 7.24 -0.69 -15.35
CA ASP A 53 8.14 0.37 -14.86
C ASP A 53 9.21 -0.24 -13.96
N ALA A 54 10.45 -0.32 -14.49
CA ALA A 54 11.57 -0.92 -13.75
C ALA A 54 11.98 -0.10 -12.51
N THR A 55 11.56 1.17 -12.39
CA THR A 55 11.86 2.00 -11.22
C THR A 55 10.95 1.69 -10.03
N ILE A 56 9.82 1.02 -10.26
CA ILE A 56 8.89 0.63 -9.21
C ILE A 56 9.26 -0.77 -8.72
N ILE A 57 9.63 -0.86 -7.44
CA ILE A 57 9.83 -2.16 -6.78
C ILE A 57 8.48 -2.59 -6.26
N LYS A 58 8.04 -3.79 -6.63
CA LYS A 58 6.69 -4.29 -6.33
C LYS A 58 6.73 -5.77 -6.04
N GLN A 59 5.98 -6.17 -5.03
CA GLN A 59 5.88 -7.56 -4.60
C GLN A 59 4.45 -7.92 -4.25
N ALA A 60 4.08 -9.16 -4.53
CA ALA A 60 2.87 -9.73 -3.97
C ALA A 60 3.16 -10.19 -2.54
N ILE A 61 2.20 -9.98 -1.66
CA ILE A 61 2.27 -10.48 -0.28
C ILE A 61 1.47 -11.77 -0.24
N THR A 62 2.10 -12.86 0.17
CA THR A 62 1.44 -14.17 0.22
C THR A 62 1.49 -14.76 1.62
N LEU A 63 0.49 -15.56 1.93
CA LEU A 63 0.40 -16.34 3.16
C LEU A 63 -0.02 -17.75 2.76
N GLU A 64 0.85 -18.74 3.05
CA GLU A 64 0.61 -20.13 2.69
C GLU A 64 0.25 -20.28 1.20
N ASN A 65 1.01 -19.62 0.34
CA ASN A 65 0.84 -19.60 -1.13
C ASN A 65 -0.42 -18.87 -1.63
N LYS A 66 -1.16 -18.21 -0.74
CA LYS A 66 -2.31 -17.39 -1.14
C LYS A 66 -1.94 -15.92 -1.13
N VAL A 67 -2.35 -15.20 -2.16
CA VAL A 67 -2.17 -13.75 -2.22
C VAL A 67 -3.08 -13.08 -1.21
N VAL A 68 -2.49 -12.27 -0.33
CA VAL A 68 -3.24 -11.50 0.68
C VAL A 68 -3.10 -9.99 0.47
N GLY A 69 -2.24 -9.57 -0.44
CA GLY A 69 -2.04 -8.15 -0.74
C GLY A 69 -0.86 -7.88 -1.63
N HIS A 70 -0.46 -6.63 -1.67
CA HIS A 70 0.72 -6.18 -2.43
C HIS A 70 1.40 -5.01 -1.72
N ILE A 71 2.67 -4.78 -2.07
CA ILE A 71 3.48 -3.71 -1.53
C ILE A 71 4.42 -3.20 -2.63
N SER A 72 4.61 -1.88 -2.68
CA SER A 72 5.46 -1.27 -3.71
C SER A 72 6.14 0.00 -3.21
N SER A 73 7.25 0.36 -3.88
CA SER A 73 7.89 1.65 -3.72
C SER A 73 7.98 2.34 -5.07
N PHE A 74 7.74 3.64 -5.09
CA PHE A 74 7.66 4.46 -6.30
C PHE A 74 8.03 5.91 -5.99
N GLU A 75 8.46 6.65 -7.00
CA GLU A 75 8.69 8.08 -6.85
C GLU A 75 7.40 8.86 -6.98
N MET A 76 7.19 9.79 -6.06
CA MET A 76 6.08 10.74 -6.09
C MET A 76 6.58 12.06 -5.47
N PHE A 77 6.37 13.18 -6.18
CA PHE A 77 6.85 14.50 -5.73
C PHE A 77 8.37 14.52 -5.46
N GLU A 78 9.14 13.84 -6.30
CA GLU A 78 10.60 13.72 -6.18
C GLU A 78 11.08 12.98 -4.92
N GLU A 79 10.18 12.27 -4.26
CA GLU A 79 10.46 11.47 -3.06
C GLU A 79 10.11 10.01 -3.31
N LEU A 80 10.89 9.11 -2.71
CA LEU A 80 10.59 7.67 -2.78
C LEU A 80 9.56 7.33 -1.71
N GLU A 81 8.42 6.80 -2.13
CA GLU A 81 7.33 6.43 -1.23
C GLU A 81 7.09 4.93 -1.24
N VAL A 82 6.55 4.42 -0.15
CA VAL A 82 6.10 3.03 -0.03
C VAL A 82 4.59 3.02 0.19
N SER A 83 3.92 2.07 -0.44
CA SER A 83 2.49 1.85 -0.28
C SER A 83 2.21 0.35 -0.25
N TYR A 84 1.17 -0.05 0.47
CA TYR A 84 0.75 -1.44 0.55
C TYR A 84 -0.77 -1.53 0.64
N TRP A 85 -1.29 -2.69 0.27
CA TRP A 85 -2.70 -3.01 0.39
C TRP A 85 -2.84 -4.45 0.87
N ILE A 86 -3.57 -4.64 1.97
CA ILE A 86 -3.89 -5.96 2.51
C ILE A 86 -5.39 -6.17 2.37
N GLY A 87 -5.80 -7.34 1.89
CA GLY A 87 -7.22 -7.69 1.83
C GLY A 87 -7.86 -7.59 3.22
N ARG A 88 -9.05 -6.99 3.30
CA ARG A 88 -9.69 -6.67 4.58
C ARG A 88 -9.83 -7.87 5.52
N GLU A 89 -10.11 -9.03 4.97
CA GLU A 89 -10.23 -10.28 5.77
C GLU A 89 -8.95 -10.67 6.49
N HIS A 90 -7.82 -10.08 6.10
CA HIS A 90 -6.50 -10.35 6.67
C HIS A 90 -6.01 -9.23 7.60
N TRP A 91 -6.84 -8.22 7.87
CA TRP A 91 -6.48 -7.13 8.77
C TRP A 91 -6.39 -7.59 10.23
N GLY A 92 -5.59 -6.86 11.02
CA GLY A 92 -5.50 -7.10 12.47
C GLY A 92 -4.70 -8.32 12.86
N LYS A 93 -3.93 -8.90 11.95
CA LYS A 93 -3.15 -10.13 12.16
C LYS A 93 -1.63 -9.91 12.07
N GLY A 94 -1.20 -8.66 11.87
CA GLY A 94 0.23 -8.32 11.78
C GLY A 94 0.86 -8.55 10.42
N PHE A 95 0.09 -8.90 9.41
CA PHE A 95 0.64 -9.22 8.07
C PHE A 95 1.24 -7.99 7.39
N ALA A 96 0.61 -6.83 7.50
CA ALA A 96 1.14 -5.60 6.91
C ALA A 96 2.49 -5.22 7.55
N THR A 97 2.59 -5.33 8.86
CA THR A 97 3.84 -5.04 9.59
C THR A 97 4.96 -5.98 9.16
N ASP A 98 4.66 -7.29 9.08
CA ASP A 98 5.63 -8.28 8.64
C ASP A 98 6.07 -8.04 7.19
N ALA A 99 5.11 -7.77 6.30
CA ALA A 99 5.40 -7.48 4.89
C ALA A 99 6.28 -6.24 4.75
N LEU A 100 5.95 -5.16 5.47
CA LEU A 100 6.72 -3.92 5.39
C LEU A 100 8.14 -4.12 5.91
N LYS A 101 8.33 -4.85 7.01
CA LYS A 101 9.67 -5.16 7.52
C LYS A 101 10.50 -5.91 6.49
N GLN A 102 9.92 -6.91 5.83
CA GLN A 102 10.63 -7.65 4.78
C GLN A 102 10.94 -6.76 3.58
N PHE A 103 9.99 -5.92 3.18
CA PHE A 103 10.15 -5.02 2.05
C PHE A 103 11.26 -3.99 2.29
N LEU A 104 11.41 -3.52 3.53
CA LEU A 104 12.48 -2.58 3.90
C LEU A 104 13.88 -3.19 3.79
N SER A 105 13.98 -4.52 3.73
CA SER A 105 15.25 -5.21 3.44
C SER A 105 15.55 -5.22 1.94
N LEU A 106 14.54 -5.08 1.09
CA LEU A 106 14.69 -5.00 -0.36
C LEU A 106 14.91 -3.55 -0.81
N VAL A 107 14.22 -2.60 -0.18
CA VAL A 107 14.31 -1.18 -0.50
C VAL A 107 15.11 -0.50 0.59
N THR A 108 16.39 -0.29 0.32
CA THR A 108 17.35 0.23 1.31
C THR A 108 17.63 1.72 1.17
N ILE A 109 17.09 2.37 0.13
CA ILE A 109 17.25 3.81 -0.09
C ILE A 109 16.52 4.58 1.02
N ARG A 110 17.20 5.58 1.60
CA ARG A 110 16.66 6.44 2.65
C ARG A 110 16.91 7.90 2.29
N PRO A 111 16.04 8.85 2.64
CA PRO A 111 14.81 8.60 3.39
C PRO A 111 13.72 7.92 2.53
N LEU A 112 12.84 7.20 3.18
CA LEU A 112 11.67 6.58 2.55
C LEU A 112 10.42 7.19 3.19
N TYR A 113 9.42 7.52 2.38
CA TYR A 113 8.21 8.22 2.81
C TYR A 113 6.98 7.34 2.67
N ALA A 114 5.97 7.63 3.46
CA ALA A 114 4.65 7.01 3.35
C ALA A 114 3.59 8.03 3.76
N ARG A 115 2.35 7.81 3.31
CA ARG A 115 1.22 8.68 3.63
C ARG A 115 0.05 7.83 4.10
N ALA A 116 -0.75 8.38 5.00
CA ALA A 116 -1.99 7.75 5.45
C ALA A 116 -2.96 8.81 5.93
N ALA A 117 -4.25 8.61 5.66
CA ALA A 117 -5.30 9.44 6.23
C ALA A 117 -5.14 9.49 7.76
N LYS A 118 -5.37 10.65 8.37
CA LYS A 118 -5.13 10.81 9.82
C LYS A 118 -5.93 9.85 10.68
N ASP A 119 -7.11 9.45 10.22
CA ASP A 119 -7.97 8.50 10.94
C ASP A 119 -7.70 7.03 10.60
N ASN A 120 -6.76 6.74 9.69
CA ASN A 120 -6.34 5.37 9.40
C ASN A 120 -5.33 4.92 10.46
N ILE A 121 -5.84 4.59 11.63
CA ILE A 121 -5.03 4.20 12.80
C ILE A 121 -4.23 2.92 12.51
N GLY A 122 -4.85 1.96 11.81
CA GLY A 122 -4.18 0.71 11.48
C GLY A 122 -2.90 0.92 10.67
N SER A 123 -2.96 1.76 9.64
CA SER A 123 -1.78 2.07 8.82
C SER A 123 -0.73 2.83 9.62
N ARG A 124 -1.15 3.78 10.45
CA ARG A 124 -0.24 4.52 11.33
C ARG A 124 0.55 3.57 12.23
N LEU A 125 -0.15 2.62 12.88
CA LEU A 125 0.51 1.66 13.78
C LEU A 125 1.51 0.77 13.03
N VAL A 126 1.18 0.32 11.83
CA VAL A 126 2.08 -0.48 10.98
C VAL A 126 3.35 0.32 10.69
N LEU A 127 3.21 1.55 10.23
CA LEU A 127 4.33 2.41 9.87
C LEU A 127 5.21 2.71 11.09
N GLU A 128 4.61 3.05 12.22
CA GLU A 128 5.35 3.35 13.44
C GLU A 128 6.12 2.13 13.95
N LYS A 129 5.52 0.94 13.89
CA LYS A 129 6.20 -0.32 14.27
C LYS A 129 7.40 -0.63 13.38
N CYS A 130 7.41 -0.13 12.15
CA CYS A 130 8.52 -0.31 11.22
C CYS A 130 9.53 0.83 11.26
N GLY A 131 9.41 1.75 12.21
CA GLY A 131 10.39 2.82 12.44
C GLY A 131 10.08 4.15 11.77
N PHE A 132 8.95 4.26 11.07
CA PHE A 132 8.54 5.53 10.48
C PHE A 132 8.07 6.50 11.57
N LEU A 133 8.38 7.79 11.37
CA LEU A 133 7.93 8.87 12.25
C LEU A 133 7.07 9.84 11.44
N ILE A 134 6.07 10.43 12.09
CA ILE A 134 5.28 11.50 11.47
C ILE A 134 6.16 12.73 11.36
N THR A 135 6.35 13.23 10.13
CA THR A 135 7.21 14.38 9.85
C THR A 135 6.45 15.52 9.18
N GLY A 136 5.20 15.32 8.83
CA GLY A 136 4.42 16.35 8.18
C GLY A 136 2.95 15.98 8.07
N GLU A 137 2.20 16.91 7.50
CA GLU A 137 0.78 16.77 7.25
C GLU A 137 0.45 17.29 5.87
N GLY A 138 -0.63 16.81 5.29
CA GLY A 138 -1.13 17.26 4.01
C GLY A 138 -2.63 17.18 3.96
N LYS A 139 -3.19 17.63 2.84
CA LYS A 139 -4.62 17.53 2.52
C LYS A 139 -4.76 17.07 1.09
N GLY A 140 -5.81 16.32 0.81
CA GLY A 140 -6.13 15.93 -0.54
C GLY A 140 -7.58 15.50 -0.65
N PHE A 141 -8.10 15.49 -1.88
CA PHE A 141 -9.43 14.98 -2.13
C PHE A 141 -9.42 13.46 -2.08
N ALA A 142 -10.22 12.92 -1.15
CA ALA A 142 -10.35 11.48 -0.97
C ALA A 142 -11.52 10.95 -1.80
N ASN A 143 -11.23 10.30 -2.92
CA ASN A 143 -12.27 9.78 -3.81
C ASN A 143 -13.26 8.87 -3.08
N ALA A 144 -12.76 8.02 -2.19
CA ALA A 144 -13.61 7.08 -1.45
C ALA A 144 -14.56 7.76 -0.47
N ARG A 145 -14.21 8.97 -0.02
CA ARG A 145 -15.01 9.73 0.96
C ARG A 145 -15.72 10.94 0.33
N ASN A 146 -15.43 11.22 -0.93
CA ASN A 146 -15.99 12.35 -1.68
C ASN A 146 -15.84 13.69 -0.96
N GLU A 147 -14.70 13.90 -0.29
CA GLU A 147 -14.38 15.14 0.42
C GLU A 147 -12.87 15.30 0.57
N GLU A 148 -12.46 16.54 0.85
CA GLU A 148 -11.05 16.79 1.20
C GLU A 148 -10.82 16.35 2.63
N ILE A 149 -9.76 15.57 2.86
CA ILE A 149 -9.38 15.10 4.19
C ILE A 149 -7.89 15.34 4.44
N GLU A 150 -7.53 15.29 5.72
CA GLU A 150 -6.14 15.43 6.13
C GLU A 150 -5.43 14.10 6.16
N GLU A 151 -4.11 14.14 5.90
CA GLU A 151 -3.24 12.97 5.99
C GLU A 151 -1.98 13.28 6.78
N PHE A 152 -1.36 12.25 7.35
CA PHE A 152 -0.01 12.34 7.90
C PHE A 152 1.01 11.93 6.83
N ILE A 153 2.17 12.58 6.87
CA ILE A 153 3.34 12.21 6.09
C ILE A 153 4.33 11.57 7.06
N PHE A 154 4.80 10.37 6.72
CA PHE A 154 5.72 9.58 7.53
C PHE A 154 7.08 9.50 6.84
N THR A 155 8.14 9.48 7.62
CA THR A 155 9.51 9.35 7.10
C THR A 155 10.27 8.28 7.86
N LEU A 156 10.96 7.41 7.11
CA LEU A 156 11.95 6.48 7.63
C LEU A 156 13.32 6.95 7.16
N ARG A 157 14.18 7.35 8.10
CA ARG A 157 15.49 7.93 7.78
C ARG A 157 16.64 6.93 7.84
N TYR A 158 16.46 5.83 8.55
CA TYR A 158 17.54 4.87 8.79
C TYR A 158 17.17 3.45 8.40
#